data_f8b3bc11ae5a8f4cc2b63545e2817088
#
_entry.id   f8b3bc11ae5a8f4cc2b63545e2817088
#
_cell.length_a   1.000
_cell.length_b   1.000
_cell.length_c   1.000
_cell.angle_alpha   90.00
_cell.angle_beta   90.00
_cell.angle_gamma   90.00
#
_symmetry.space_group_name_H-M   'P 1'
#
loop_
_entity.id
_entity.type
_entity.pdbx_description
1 polymer ?
#
loop_
_entity_poly.entity_id
_entity_poly.type
_entity_poly.pdbx_seq_one_letter_code
_entity_poly.pdbx_strand_id
1 'polypeptide(L)'
;MAQKAMETADQVTVSEQENWIDFKPDKPEGISVIFYPGGLVKPESYAPLAHELAEAGHHTIIAKMPVNLAVLKQNLADDIRNAYPDESFVMGGHSLGGSMAARYAASHPGALQGIFFLASYPDQKGSVKSLGIQALSILGTNDEVVNATKYQNGRDYLPEDTVYYTIEGGNHSQFGDYGHQSGDGEPEITGEEQLSQTVKAVTEWLEGIQ
;
A
#
# COMPACT_ATOMS: atom_id res chain seq x y z
N MET A 1 -5.18 17.26 0.64
CA MET A 1 -3.79 16.72 0.71
C MET A 1 -3.33 16.19 -0.64
N ALA A 2 -4.09 15.34 -1.33
CA ALA A 2 -3.69 14.66 -2.57
C ALA A 2 -3.15 15.60 -3.68
N GLN A 3 -3.87 16.70 -3.98
CA GLN A 3 -3.45 17.61 -5.04
C GLN A 3 -2.07 18.23 -4.77
N LYS A 4 -1.77 18.61 -3.52
CA LYS A 4 -0.48 19.18 -3.15
C LYS A 4 0.64 18.12 -3.22
N ALA A 5 0.36 16.90 -2.82
CA ALA A 5 1.32 15.80 -2.84
C ALA A 5 1.67 15.31 -4.26
N MET A 6 0.90 15.71 -5.29
CA MET A 6 1.23 15.48 -6.70
C MET A 6 2.24 16.50 -7.27
N GLU A 7 2.61 17.52 -6.52
CA GLU A 7 3.61 18.50 -6.95
C GLU A 7 5.01 17.99 -6.61
N THR A 8 5.96 18.17 -7.54
CA THR A 8 7.37 17.93 -7.27
C THR A 8 7.84 18.92 -6.19
N ALA A 9 8.44 18.42 -5.13
CA ALA A 9 8.99 19.20 -4.03
C ALA A 9 10.50 18.98 -3.89
N ASP A 10 11.16 19.76 -3.01
CA ASP A 10 12.63 19.88 -2.91
C ASP A 10 13.43 18.55 -2.82
N GLN A 11 12.80 17.43 -2.44
CA GLN A 11 13.47 16.14 -2.27
C GLN A 11 12.76 14.97 -3.01
N VAL A 12 11.60 15.23 -3.62
CA VAL A 12 10.79 14.21 -4.31
C VAL A 12 10.38 14.70 -5.68
N THR A 13 10.79 14.00 -6.71
CA THR A 13 10.31 14.22 -8.09
C THR A 13 9.07 13.38 -8.31
N VAL A 14 7.96 14.04 -8.63
CA VAL A 14 6.71 13.36 -9.02
C VAL A 14 6.61 13.36 -10.54
N SER A 15 6.39 12.19 -11.12
CA SER A 15 6.16 12.05 -12.56
C SER A 15 5.00 11.10 -12.86
N GLU A 16 4.18 11.46 -13.83
CA GLU A 16 3.01 10.70 -14.22
C GLU A 16 3.27 9.94 -15.51
N GLN A 17 3.21 8.61 -15.44
CA GLN A 17 3.32 7.70 -16.59
C GLN A 17 1.91 7.26 -17.04
N GLU A 18 1.82 6.55 -18.15
CA GLU A 18 0.55 6.02 -18.64
C GLU A 18 -0.13 5.10 -17.61
N ASN A 19 0.64 4.21 -16.99
CA ASN A 19 0.13 3.14 -16.13
C ASN A 19 0.45 3.30 -14.64
N TRP A 20 1.22 4.32 -14.23
CA TRP A 20 1.55 4.58 -12.83
C TRP A 20 1.94 6.03 -12.59
N ILE A 21 2.08 6.38 -11.32
CA ILE A 21 2.61 7.64 -10.84
C ILE A 21 3.86 7.33 -10.01
N ASP A 22 4.99 7.95 -10.37
CA ASP A 22 6.25 7.83 -9.65
C ASP A 22 6.41 8.94 -8.63
N PHE A 23 6.84 8.58 -7.43
CA PHE A 23 7.32 9.47 -6.38
C PHE A 23 8.75 9.07 -6.07
N LYS A 24 9.69 9.72 -6.73
CA LYS A 24 11.10 9.36 -6.70
C LYS A 24 11.89 10.31 -5.81
N PRO A 25 12.52 9.81 -4.72
CA PRO A 25 13.40 10.64 -3.90
C PRO A 25 14.68 11.00 -4.67
N ASP A 26 15.26 12.17 -4.39
CA ASP A 26 16.54 12.57 -4.97
C ASP A 26 17.68 11.62 -4.58
N LYS A 27 17.58 11.02 -3.40
CA LYS A 27 18.51 10.01 -2.89
C LYS A 27 17.71 8.78 -2.45
N PRO A 28 17.50 7.81 -3.34
CA PRO A 28 16.86 6.56 -2.95
C PRO A 28 17.74 5.83 -1.92
N GLU A 29 17.14 5.52 -0.78
CA GLU A 29 17.78 4.78 0.31
C GLU A 29 16.88 3.59 0.65
N GLY A 30 17.17 2.41 0.10
CA GLY A 30 16.45 1.22 0.48
C GLY A 30 15.48 0.66 -0.56
N ILE A 31 14.48 -0.05 -0.08
CA ILE A 31 13.53 -0.82 -0.89
C ILE A 31 12.47 0.11 -1.49
N SER A 32 12.14 -0.12 -2.76
CA SER A 32 11.09 0.59 -3.48
C SER A 32 9.71 0.00 -3.20
N VAL A 33 8.68 0.82 -3.29
CA VAL A 33 7.30 0.45 -2.97
C VAL A 33 6.43 0.49 -4.22
N ILE A 34 5.77 -0.61 -4.56
CA ILE A 34 4.67 -0.63 -5.52
C ILE A 34 3.36 -0.62 -4.75
N PHE A 35 2.50 0.36 -4.99
CA PHE A 35 1.24 0.51 -4.28
C PHE A 35 0.02 0.30 -5.18
N TYR A 36 -0.88 -0.59 -4.76
CA TYR A 36 -2.15 -0.85 -5.44
C TYR A 36 -3.30 -0.13 -4.73
N PRO A 37 -3.96 0.82 -5.42
CA PRO A 37 -5.11 1.56 -4.90
C PRO A 37 -6.30 0.68 -4.53
N GLY A 38 -7.14 1.18 -3.62
CA GLY A 38 -8.44 0.61 -3.31
C GLY A 38 -9.39 0.60 -4.52
N GLY A 39 -10.36 -0.31 -4.50
CA GLY A 39 -11.33 -0.43 -5.59
C GLY A 39 -12.13 0.87 -5.81
N LEU A 40 -12.20 1.33 -7.07
CA LEU A 40 -12.87 2.56 -7.51
C LEU A 40 -12.29 3.86 -6.93
N VAL A 41 -11.16 3.80 -6.23
CA VAL A 41 -10.46 4.99 -5.73
C VAL A 41 -9.42 5.44 -6.75
N LYS A 42 -9.34 6.74 -7.00
CA LYS A 42 -8.34 7.31 -7.90
C LYS A 42 -6.93 7.13 -7.32
N PRO A 43 -5.93 6.80 -8.13
CA PRO A 43 -4.55 6.61 -7.66
C PRO A 43 -3.98 7.86 -6.96
N GLU A 44 -4.34 9.07 -7.42
CA GLU A 44 -3.89 10.33 -6.83
C GLU A 44 -4.33 10.50 -5.36
N SER A 45 -5.36 9.80 -4.93
CA SER A 45 -5.82 9.82 -3.53
C SER A 45 -4.78 9.24 -2.56
N TYR A 46 -3.82 8.47 -3.06
CA TYR A 46 -2.72 7.91 -2.27
C TYR A 46 -1.40 8.68 -2.45
N ALA A 47 -1.43 9.81 -3.18
CA ALA A 47 -0.26 10.66 -3.35
C ALA A 47 0.36 11.14 -2.03
N PRO A 48 -0.43 11.50 -0.98
CA PRO A 48 0.15 11.88 0.31
C PRO A 48 1.01 10.76 0.92
N LEU A 49 0.52 9.52 0.92
CA LEU A 49 1.27 8.36 1.41
C LEU A 49 2.55 8.14 0.60
N ALA A 50 2.44 8.17 -0.73
CA ALA A 50 3.58 7.92 -1.61
C ALA A 50 4.65 9.01 -1.51
N HIS A 51 4.22 10.26 -1.35
CA HIS A 51 5.13 11.40 -1.20
C HIS A 51 5.91 11.31 0.10
N GLU A 52 5.25 11.05 1.23
CA GLU A 52 5.92 10.93 2.53
C GLU A 52 6.84 9.70 2.61
N LEU A 53 6.48 8.58 1.98
CA LEU A 53 7.38 7.43 1.85
C LEU A 53 8.61 7.76 0.98
N ALA A 54 8.42 8.57 -0.07
CA ALA A 54 9.52 9.03 -0.91
C ALA A 54 10.42 10.04 -0.16
N GLU A 55 9.86 10.94 0.65
CA GLU A 55 10.63 11.80 1.56
C GLU A 55 11.48 10.99 2.55
N ALA A 56 10.97 9.82 2.98
CA ALA A 56 11.71 8.87 3.80
C ALA A 56 12.76 8.03 3.02
N GLY A 57 12.95 8.30 1.71
CA GLY A 57 13.97 7.66 0.88
C GLY A 57 13.48 6.45 0.06
N HIS A 58 12.21 6.09 0.12
CA HIS A 58 11.64 4.95 -0.59
C HIS A 58 10.99 5.36 -1.91
N HIS A 59 11.58 5.02 -3.06
CA HIS A 59 10.92 5.22 -4.34
C HIS A 59 9.55 4.54 -4.34
N THR A 60 8.47 5.32 -4.42
CA THR A 60 7.10 4.83 -4.28
C THR A 60 6.33 5.03 -5.58
N ILE A 61 5.71 3.96 -6.07
CA ILE A 61 5.06 3.90 -7.37
C ILE A 61 3.61 3.48 -7.18
N ILE A 62 2.67 4.38 -7.47
CA ILE A 62 1.24 4.10 -7.40
C ILE A 62 0.75 3.58 -8.75
N ALA A 63 0.22 2.37 -8.78
CA ALA A 63 -0.33 1.75 -9.98
C ALA A 63 -1.65 2.43 -10.42
N LYS A 64 -1.78 2.73 -11.72
CA LYS A 64 -3.02 3.23 -12.34
C LYS A 64 -3.78 2.04 -12.93
N MET A 65 -4.85 1.65 -12.27
CA MET A 65 -5.63 0.47 -12.66
C MET A 65 -6.75 0.84 -13.64
N PRO A 66 -7.05 0.00 -14.65
CA PRO A 66 -8.19 0.22 -15.53
C PRO A 66 -9.48 0.41 -14.70
N VAL A 67 -10.22 1.48 -14.96
CA VAL A 67 -11.42 1.91 -14.21
C VAL A 67 -11.25 1.86 -12.68
N ASN A 68 -10.02 2.07 -12.19
CA ASN A 68 -9.63 2.00 -10.77
C ASN A 68 -9.96 0.64 -10.11
N LEU A 69 -9.80 -0.47 -10.84
CA LEU A 69 -10.03 -1.82 -10.33
C LEU A 69 -8.79 -2.70 -10.56
N ALA A 70 -8.05 -2.97 -9.48
CA ALA A 70 -6.82 -3.77 -9.50
C ALA A 70 -7.03 -5.21 -10.02
N VAL A 71 -8.24 -5.75 -9.89
CA VAL A 71 -8.59 -7.09 -10.41
C VAL A 71 -8.47 -7.18 -11.94
N LEU A 72 -8.56 -6.07 -12.67
CA LEU A 72 -8.49 -6.04 -14.13
C LEU A 72 -7.05 -6.05 -14.68
N LYS A 73 -6.06 -5.66 -13.87
CA LYS A 73 -4.65 -5.64 -14.26
C LYS A 73 -3.75 -5.95 -13.06
N GLN A 74 -3.99 -7.08 -12.38
CA GLN A 74 -3.26 -7.45 -11.16
C GLN A 74 -1.75 -7.63 -11.39
N ASN A 75 -1.30 -7.91 -12.62
CA ASN A 75 0.11 -8.09 -12.96
C ASN A 75 0.80 -6.80 -13.43
N LEU A 76 0.22 -5.62 -13.21
CA LEU A 76 0.85 -4.35 -13.57
C LEU A 76 2.22 -4.15 -12.88
N ALA A 77 2.42 -4.78 -11.74
CA ALA A 77 3.71 -4.76 -11.05
C ALA A 77 4.86 -5.34 -11.90
N ASP A 78 4.60 -6.24 -12.86
CA ASP A 78 5.64 -6.72 -13.79
C ASP A 78 6.14 -5.59 -14.69
N ASP A 79 5.23 -4.76 -15.23
CA ASP A 79 5.59 -3.61 -16.07
C ASP A 79 6.45 -2.62 -15.27
N ILE A 80 6.06 -2.35 -14.01
CA ILE A 80 6.80 -1.45 -13.11
C ILE A 80 8.19 -2.03 -12.79
N ARG A 81 8.28 -3.28 -12.37
CA ARG A 81 9.55 -3.94 -12.05
C ARG A 81 10.50 -4.01 -13.25
N ASN A 82 9.94 -4.21 -14.45
CA ASN A 82 10.72 -4.19 -15.69
C ASN A 82 11.23 -2.78 -16.04
N ALA A 83 10.53 -1.73 -15.65
CA ALA A 83 10.98 -0.35 -15.83
C ALA A 83 12.13 0.03 -14.87
N TYR A 84 12.23 -0.65 -13.73
CA TYR A 84 13.24 -0.41 -12.69
C TYR A 84 13.95 -1.71 -12.29
N PRO A 85 14.73 -2.33 -13.20
CA PRO A 85 15.27 -3.69 -13.01
C PRO A 85 16.34 -3.79 -11.92
N ASP A 86 16.95 -2.67 -11.53
CA ASP A 86 17.99 -2.62 -10.50
C ASP A 86 17.43 -2.37 -9.09
N GLU A 87 16.11 -2.20 -8.96
CA GLU A 87 15.46 -1.94 -7.68
C GLU A 87 14.88 -3.22 -7.07
N SER A 88 14.93 -3.30 -5.74
CA SER A 88 14.22 -4.30 -4.96
C SER A 88 12.88 -3.74 -4.49
N PHE A 89 11.84 -4.58 -4.48
CA PHE A 89 10.48 -4.10 -4.23
C PHE A 89 9.79 -4.81 -3.07
N VAL A 90 8.98 -4.02 -2.36
CA VAL A 90 7.82 -4.49 -1.61
C VAL A 90 6.55 -4.06 -2.33
N MET A 91 5.44 -4.73 -2.05
CA MET A 91 4.13 -4.25 -2.47
C MET A 91 3.28 -3.83 -1.29
N GLY A 92 2.53 -2.76 -1.47
CA GLY A 92 1.46 -2.35 -0.58
C GLY A 92 0.13 -2.24 -1.30
N GLY A 93 -0.95 -2.23 -0.55
CA GLY A 93 -2.24 -1.93 -1.12
C GLY A 93 -3.32 -1.70 -0.08
N HIS A 94 -4.29 -0.86 -0.47
CA HIS A 94 -5.46 -0.55 0.33
C HIS A 94 -6.67 -1.38 -0.12
N SER A 95 -7.42 -1.94 0.84
CA SER A 95 -8.69 -2.60 0.56
C SER A 95 -8.55 -3.67 -0.55
N LEU A 96 -9.30 -3.59 -1.65
CA LEU A 96 -9.18 -4.49 -2.80
C LEU A 96 -7.75 -4.52 -3.37
N GLY A 97 -7.05 -3.40 -3.39
CA GLY A 97 -5.67 -3.30 -3.88
C GLY A 97 -4.71 -4.21 -3.11
N GLY A 98 -4.82 -4.26 -1.79
CA GLY A 98 -3.99 -5.15 -0.96
C GLY A 98 -4.25 -6.63 -1.23
N SER A 99 -5.52 -7.03 -1.40
CA SER A 99 -5.85 -8.41 -1.77
C SER A 99 -5.29 -8.79 -3.16
N MET A 100 -5.26 -7.85 -4.11
CA MET A 100 -4.68 -8.08 -5.45
C MET A 100 -3.15 -8.09 -5.41
N ALA A 101 -2.53 -7.25 -4.58
CA ALA A 101 -1.09 -7.29 -4.31
C ALA A 101 -0.66 -8.66 -3.74
N ALA A 102 -1.44 -9.21 -2.82
CA ALA A 102 -1.20 -10.55 -2.28
C ALA A 102 -1.30 -11.65 -3.35
N ARG A 103 -2.28 -11.57 -4.24
CA ARG A 103 -2.40 -12.53 -5.35
C ARG A 103 -1.26 -12.41 -6.35
N TYR A 104 -0.77 -11.19 -6.61
CA TYR A 104 0.43 -10.98 -7.40
C TYR A 104 1.64 -11.65 -6.73
N ALA A 105 1.90 -11.36 -5.45
CA ALA A 105 3.00 -11.96 -4.71
C ALA A 105 2.95 -13.49 -4.73
N ALA A 106 1.77 -14.08 -4.51
CA ALA A 106 1.57 -15.53 -4.52
C ALA A 106 1.85 -16.17 -5.89
N SER A 107 1.58 -15.46 -6.98
CA SER A 107 1.83 -15.94 -8.35
C SER A 107 3.25 -15.66 -8.86
N HIS A 108 4.03 -14.83 -8.15
CA HIS A 108 5.40 -14.43 -8.51
C HIS A 108 6.39 -14.63 -7.33
N PRO A 109 6.62 -15.89 -6.88
CA PRO A 109 7.54 -16.16 -5.78
C PRO A 109 8.94 -15.60 -6.07
N GLY A 110 9.51 -14.92 -5.07
CA GLY A 110 10.82 -14.27 -5.19
C GLY A 110 10.82 -12.90 -5.89
N ALA A 111 9.66 -12.41 -6.32
CA ALA A 111 9.54 -11.10 -6.97
C ALA A 111 9.62 -9.93 -5.99
N LEU A 112 9.27 -10.15 -4.73
CA LEU A 112 9.12 -9.13 -3.70
C LEU A 112 9.89 -9.53 -2.43
N GLN A 113 10.33 -8.51 -1.68
CA GLN A 113 10.96 -8.68 -0.37
C GLN A 113 9.93 -8.65 0.78
N GLY A 114 8.78 -8.05 0.54
CA GLY A 114 7.73 -7.95 1.55
C GLY A 114 6.39 -7.47 0.96
N ILE A 115 5.37 -7.49 1.82
CA ILE A 115 4.03 -7.00 1.47
C ILE A 115 3.38 -6.30 2.67
N PHE A 116 2.67 -5.17 2.42
CA PHE A 116 1.88 -4.55 3.47
C PHE A 116 0.43 -4.31 3.05
N PHE A 117 -0.46 -4.36 4.02
CA PHE A 117 -1.90 -4.25 3.87
C PHE A 117 -2.42 -3.06 4.65
N LEU A 118 -3.11 -2.15 3.97
CA LEU A 118 -3.88 -1.07 4.59
C LEU A 118 -5.35 -1.43 4.52
N ALA A 119 -5.99 -1.69 5.66
CA ALA A 119 -7.40 -2.09 5.73
C ALA A 119 -7.73 -3.21 4.73
N SER A 120 -6.88 -4.24 4.67
CA SER A 120 -6.94 -5.32 3.68
C SER A 120 -6.41 -6.64 4.24
N TYR A 121 -6.67 -7.70 3.52
CA TYR A 121 -6.24 -9.06 3.87
C TYR A 121 -6.11 -9.94 2.62
N PRO A 122 -5.21 -10.95 2.64
CA PRO A 122 -5.14 -11.94 1.58
C PRO A 122 -6.30 -12.93 1.67
N ASP A 123 -6.62 -13.55 0.54
CA ASP A 123 -7.44 -14.76 0.47
C ASP A 123 -6.57 -15.99 0.18
N GLN A 124 -7.19 -17.16 0.04
CA GLN A 124 -6.48 -18.41 -0.24
C GLN A 124 -5.61 -18.32 -1.52
N LYS A 125 -6.06 -17.58 -2.54
CA LYS A 125 -5.32 -17.44 -3.81
C LYS A 125 -4.13 -16.47 -3.67
N GLY A 126 -4.20 -15.58 -2.69
CA GLY A 126 -3.16 -14.62 -2.35
C GLY A 126 -2.36 -15.03 -1.11
N SER A 127 -2.28 -16.32 -0.78
CA SER A 127 -1.50 -16.77 0.36
C SER A 127 -0.02 -16.49 0.17
N VAL A 128 0.53 -15.68 1.07
CA VAL A 128 1.97 -15.36 1.11
C VAL A 128 2.71 -16.08 2.24
N LYS A 129 2.01 -16.94 2.96
CA LYS A 129 2.48 -17.64 4.17
C LYS A 129 3.83 -18.35 4.01
N SER A 130 4.08 -18.93 2.83
CA SER A 130 5.25 -19.77 2.58
C SER A 130 6.24 -19.14 1.59
N LEU A 131 6.11 -17.84 1.32
CA LEU A 131 6.96 -17.18 0.31
C LEU A 131 8.32 -16.72 0.86
N GLY A 132 8.51 -16.75 2.19
CA GLY A 132 9.74 -16.26 2.83
C GLY A 132 9.88 -14.73 2.76
N ILE A 133 8.79 -14.00 2.61
CA ILE A 133 8.73 -12.53 2.61
C ILE A 133 8.13 -12.02 3.91
N GLN A 134 8.49 -10.81 4.30
CA GLN A 134 7.90 -10.16 5.48
C GLN A 134 6.52 -9.57 5.16
N ALA A 135 5.67 -9.47 6.19
CA ALA A 135 4.35 -8.88 6.04
C ALA A 135 4.01 -7.90 7.17
N LEU A 136 3.31 -6.80 6.79
CA LEU A 136 2.74 -5.81 7.71
C LEU A 136 1.25 -5.67 7.43
N SER A 137 0.43 -5.64 8.47
CA SER A 137 -1.02 -5.39 8.36
C SER A 137 -1.42 -4.23 9.25
N ILE A 138 -2.01 -3.18 8.65
CA ILE A 138 -2.46 -1.97 9.34
C ILE A 138 -3.97 -1.86 9.23
N LEU A 139 -4.65 -1.65 10.36
CA LEU A 139 -6.10 -1.50 10.45
C LEU A 139 -6.47 -0.36 11.40
N GLY A 140 -7.47 0.44 11.05
CA GLY A 140 -8.08 1.41 11.97
C GLY A 140 -9.12 0.74 12.88
N THR A 141 -9.23 1.20 14.14
CA THR A 141 -10.22 0.63 15.07
C THR A 141 -11.66 0.94 14.69
N ASN A 142 -11.87 2.04 13.96
CA ASN A 142 -13.20 2.49 13.51
C ASN A 142 -13.48 2.08 12.03
N ASP A 143 -12.70 1.14 11.47
CA ASP A 143 -12.96 0.59 10.14
C ASP A 143 -14.18 -0.35 10.19
N GLU A 144 -15.30 0.08 9.59
CA GLU A 144 -16.54 -0.71 9.46
C GLU A 144 -16.72 -1.32 8.06
N VAL A 145 -15.80 -1.06 7.11
CA VAL A 145 -15.83 -1.60 5.76
C VAL A 145 -15.20 -2.99 5.68
N VAL A 146 -14.07 -3.17 6.38
CA VAL A 146 -13.38 -4.46 6.43
C VAL A 146 -14.25 -5.50 7.13
N ASN A 147 -14.52 -6.60 6.44
CA ASN A 147 -15.22 -7.72 7.06
C ASN A 147 -14.32 -8.38 8.11
N ALA A 148 -14.65 -8.19 9.39
CA ALA A 148 -13.85 -8.66 10.52
C ALA A 148 -13.57 -10.18 10.49
N THR A 149 -14.56 -10.99 10.11
CA THR A 149 -14.39 -12.45 10.01
C THR A 149 -13.41 -12.82 8.90
N LYS A 150 -13.53 -12.17 7.73
CA LYS A 150 -12.59 -12.44 6.62
C LYS A 150 -11.19 -11.92 6.91
N TYR A 151 -11.08 -10.77 7.59
CA TYR A 151 -9.79 -10.25 8.04
C TYR A 151 -9.10 -11.23 8.99
N GLN A 152 -9.85 -11.75 9.96
CA GLN A 152 -9.32 -12.73 10.90
C GLN A 152 -8.89 -14.03 10.19
N ASN A 153 -9.70 -14.54 9.27
CA ASN A 153 -9.36 -15.73 8.47
C ASN A 153 -8.19 -15.46 7.50
N GLY A 154 -8.02 -14.23 7.06
CA GLY A 154 -6.90 -13.81 6.19
C GLY A 154 -5.52 -14.00 6.85
N ARG A 155 -5.47 -14.00 8.18
CA ARG A 155 -4.24 -14.25 8.94
C ARG A 155 -3.65 -15.64 8.69
N ASP A 156 -4.47 -16.61 8.36
CA ASP A 156 -4.03 -17.97 8.04
C ASP A 156 -3.18 -18.03 6.76
N TYR A 157 -3.26 -17.00 5.92
CA TYR A 157 -2.55 -16.86 4.64
C TYR A 157 -1.32 -15.94 4.72
N LEU A 158 -1.01 -15.42 5.92
CA LEU A 158 0.14 -14.57 6.20
C LEU A 158 1.27 -15.35 6.89
N PRO A 159 2.53 -14.88 6.81
CA PRO A 159 3.64 -15.39 7.61
C PRO A 159 3.35 -15.31 9.10
N GLU A 160 3.95 -16.21 9.90
CA GLU A 160 3.74 -16.26 11.35
C GLU A 160 4.31 -15.03 12.08
N ASP A 161 5.34 -14.42 11.51
CA ASP A 161 6.02 -13.21 12.01
C ASP A 161 5.43 -11.91 11.45
N THR A 162 4.24 -11.97 10.86
CA THR A 162 3.53 -10.77 10.38
C THR A 162 3.37 -9.72 11.48
N VAL A 163 3.80 -8.49 11.19
CA VAL A 163 3.60 -7.35 12.08
C VAL A 163 2.16 -6.83 11.91
N TYR A 164 1.45 -6.66 13.03
CA TYR A 164 0.11 -6.08 13.06
C TYR A 164 0.16 -4.74 13.77
N TYR A 165 -0.29 -3.70 13.09
CA TYR A 165 -0.37 -2.35 13.63
C TYR A 165 -1.81 -1.85 13.62
N THR A 166 -2.29 -1.35 14.76
CA THR A 166 -3.64 -0.81 14.90
C THR A 166 -3.58 0.69 15.11
N ILE A 167 -4.34 1.43 14.31
CA ILE A 167 -4.47 2.89 14.43
C ILE A 167 -5.75 3.18 15.21
N GLU A 168 -5.59 3.59 16.47
CA GLU A 168 -6.71 3.96 17.31
C GLU A 168 -7.46 5.17 16.77
N GLY A 169 -8.79 5.06 16.66
CA GLY A 169 -9.65 6.10 16.10
C GLY A 169 -9.56 6.26 14.59
N GLY A 170 -8.72 5.49 13.91
CA GLY A 170 -8.62 5.49 12.45
C GLY A 170 -9.74 4.69 11.79
N ASN A 171 -10.07 5.01 10.53
CA ASN A 171 -11.09 4.29 9.76
C ASN A 171 -10.57 3.82 8.39
N HIS A 172 -11.44 3.21 7.58
CA HIS A 172 -11.10 2.66 6.27
C HIS A 172 -10.70 3.74 5.27
N SER A 173 -11.54 4.76 5.13
CA SER A 173 -11.40 5.76 4.07
C SER A 173 -10.21 6.69 4.24
N GLN A 174 -9.74 6.92 5.46
CA GLN A 174 -8.58 7.77 5.73
C GLN A 174 -7.21 7.15 5.36
N PHE A 175 -7.16 5.92 4.87
CA PHE A 175 -5.95 5.40 4.21
C PHE A 175 -5.68 6.03 2.83
N GLY A 176 -6.62 6.84 2.32
CA GLY A 176 -6.46 7.66 1.12
C GLY A 176 -7.21 8.98 1.24
N ASP A 177 -6.84 9.99 0.45
CA ASP A 177 -7.48 11.31 0.43
C ASP A 177 -8.61 11.35 -0.62
N TYR A 178 -9.72 10.61 -0.36
CA TYR A 178 -10.89 10.53 -1.25
C TYR A 178 -12.22 10.83 -0.57
N GLY A 179 -12.17 11.26 0.69
CA GLY A 179 -13.35 11.59 1.49
C GLY A 179 -13.98 10.37 2.16
N HIS A 180 -15.11 10.60 2.80
CA HIS A 180 -15.84 9.57 3.54
C HIS A 180 -16.41 8.50 2.59
N GLN A 181 -16.21 7.22 2.93
CA GLN A 181 -16.79 6.08 2.23
C GLN A 181 -18.10 5.65 2.92
N SER A 182 -19.16 5.46 2.14
CA SER A 182 -20.43 4.97 2.68
C SER A 182 -20.27 3.62 3.36
N GLY A 183 -20.76 3.52 4.58
CA GLY A 183 -20.67 2.31 5.42
C GLY A 183 -19.38 2.18 6.21
N ASP A 184 -18.52 3.21 6.15
CA ASP A 184 -17.35 3.29 7.02
C ASP A 184 -17.69 3.94 8.35
N GLY A 185 -16.94 3.61 9.41
CA GLY A 185 -17.07 4.21 10.71
C GLY A 185 -16.56 5.67 10.75
N GLU A 186 -17.11 6.45 11.68
CA GLU A 186 -16.62 7.81 11.91
C GLU A 186 -15.23 7.79 12.55
N PRO A 187 -14.26 8.51 11.98
CA PRO A 187 -12.92 8.55 12.57
C PRO A 187 -12.89 9.44 13.81
N GLU A 188 -12.07 9.09 14.78
CA GLU A 188 -11.79 9.91 15.98
C GLU A 188 -10.52 10.73 15.86
N ILE A 189 -9.75 10.50 14.79
CA ILE A 189 -8.53 11.22 14.43
C ILE A 189 -8.65 11.84 13.04
N THR A 190 -7.81 12.81 12.75
CA THR A 190 -7.77 13.43 11.42
C THR A 190 -7.11 12.50 10.39
N GLY A 191 -7.38 12.73 9.09
CA GLY A 191 -6.71 12.01 8.01
C GLY A 191 -5.18 12.25 8.00
N GLU A 192 -4.72 13.42 8.43
CA GLU A 192 -3.28 13.71 8.57
C GLU A 192 -2.64 12.89 9.70
N GLU A 193 -3.33 12.73 10.83
CA GLU A 193 -2.86 11.90 11.94
C GLU A 193 -2.82 10.40 11.54
N GLN A 194 -3.84 9.91 10.82
CA GLN A 194 -3.84 8.54 10.32
C GLN A 194 -2.74 8.31 9.29
N LEU A 195 -2.54 9.26 8.36
CA LEU A 195 -1.45 9.22 7.38
C LEU A 195 -0.09 9.13 8.08
N SER A 196 0.17 10.03 9.02
CA SER A 196 1.44 10.07 9.77
C SER A 196 1.73 8.75 10.49
N GLN A 197 0.72 8.15 11.16
CA GLN A 197 0.87 6.85 11.81
C GLN A 197 1.11 5.72 10.79
N THR A 198 0.43 5.77 9.63
CA THR A 198 0.61 4.80 8.56
C THR A 198 2.01 4.86 7.98
N VAL A 199 2.49 6.06 7.63
CA VAL A 199 3.85 6.28 7.10
C VAL A 199 4.89 5.80 8.08
N LYS A 200 4.76 6.18 9.35
CA LYS A 200 5.68 5.73 10.41
C LYS A 200 5.74 4.20 10.49
N ALA A 201 4.59 3.54 10.57
CA ALA A 201 4.54 2.08 10.67
C ALA A 201 5.14 1.38 9.44
N VAL A 202 4.88 1.89 8.23
CA VAL A 202 5.44 1.35 6.98
C VAL A 202 6.94 1.58 6.93
N THR A 203 7.44 2.78 7.25
CA THR A 203 8.87 3.11 7.22
C THR A 203 9.66 2.27 8.23
N GLU A 204 9.21 2.19 9.48
CA GLU A 204 9.84 1.35 10.51
C GLU A 204 9.89 -0.13 10.11
N TRP A 205 8.84 -0.63 9.44
CA TRP A 205 8.82 -1.99 8.92
C TRP A 205 9.79 -2.18 7.73
N LEU A 206 9.87 -1.20 6.80
CA LEU A 206 10.79 -1.23 5.66
C LEU A 206 12.26 -1.26 6.09
N GLU A 207 12.62 -0.54 7.16
CA GLU A 207 13.97 -0.57 7.76
C GLU A 207 14.36 -1.97 8.27
N GLY A 208 13.39 -2.78 8.64
CA GLY A 208 13.58 -4.17 9.09
C GLY A 208 13.76 -5.19 7.96
N ILE A 209 13.51 -4.82 6.71
CA ILE A 209 13.66 -5.70 5.54
C ILE A 209 15.11 -5.60 5.04
N GLN A 210 15.83 -6.72 5.10
CA GLN A 210 17.22 -6.83 4.64
C GLN A 210 17.31 -7.43 3.23
#